data_7f9953e515c9c465de169534b23ae934
#
_entry.id   7f9953e515c9c465de169534b23ae934
#
_cell.length_a   1.000
_cell.length_b   1.000
_cell.length_c   1.000
_cell.angle_alpha   90.00
_cell.angle_beta   90.00
_cell.angle_gamma   90.00
#
_symmetry.space_group_name_H-M   'P 1'
#
loop_
_entity.id
_entity.type
_entity.pdbx_description
1 polymer ?
#
loop_
_entity_poly.entity_id
_entity_poly.type
_entity_poly.pdbx_seq_one_letter_code
_entity_poly.pdbx_strand_id
1 'polypeptide(L)'
;MKSHGRRDVLKGISALGALAAFRCGGSAAADGGVLSNGACVLDPTVTRGPFWVDERLQRSDVRSDTSGRASPNPRPGVPLALRFAVSSFGASTCAPLASAMVDIWHCDAAGIYSDVAGTSGGQNFLRGYQTTDAGGIASFTTIYPGWYPGRAVHIHVKVRLLDPADNVTTEATTQVFFDDAVSDAVFRAAAPYNSRPARDTRNAADGLYGGRTVLLASLQGDPATGYSATFPLAVRIGQVNAG
;
A
#
# COMPACT_ATOMS: atom_id res chain seq x y z
N MET A 1 -31.71 -12.72 72.58
CA MET A 1 -32.30 -14.07 72.72
C MET A 1 -31.67 -14.95 71.61
N LYS A 2 -30.88 -15.93 72.05
CA LYS A 2 -30.66 -17.27 71.49
C LYS A 2 -30.26 -17.31 70.02
N SER A 3 -29.12 -17.72 69.61
CA SER A 3 -28.22 -18.85 69.99
C SER A 3 -28.12 -19.89 68.89
N HIS A 4 -26.87 -20.25 68.66
CA HIS A 4 -26.35 -21.55 68.14
C HIS A 4 -26.46 -21.72 66.58
N GLY A 5 -25.48 -22.25 65.95
CA GLY A 5 -24.18 -22.84 66.33
C GLY A 5 -23.72 -23.83 65.31
N ARG A 6 -22.42 -23.88 65.20
CA ARG A 6 -21.59 -25.06 64.93
C ARG A 6 -21.71 -25.68 63.52
N ARG A 7 -20.62 -25.86 62.96
CA ARG A 7 -19.38 -26.66 63.01
C ARG A 7 -19.17 -27.45 61.73
N ASP A 8 -18.03 -27.24 61.22
CA ASP A 8 -16.93 -28.14 60.81
C ASP A 8 -17.25 -29.14 59.69
N VAL A 9 -16.39 -29.15 58.72
CA VAL A 9 -15.37 -30.19 58.53
C VAL A 9 -14.42 -29.82 57.36
N LEU A 10 -13.15 -29.77 57.66
CA LEU A 10 -12.00 -29.81 56.74
C LEU A 10 -11.93 -31.10 55.91
N LYS A 11 -11.40 -30.96 54.68
CA LYS A 11 -10.46 -31.83 53.97
C LYS A 11 -10.29 -31.21 52.59
N GLY A 12 -9.23 -30.61 52.13
CA GLY A 12 -7.89 -31.07 52.06
C GLY A 12 -7.68 -31.84 50.75
N ILE A 13 -7.33 -31.17 49.63
CA ILE A 13 -6.59 -31.83 48.54
C ILE A 13 -5.76 -30.76 47.83
N SER A 14 -4.49 -31.09 47.73
CA SER A 14 -3.42 -30.37 47.07
C SER A 14 -3.68 -30.10 45.60
N ALA A 15 -3.44 -28.89 45.14
CA ALA A 15 -3.42 -28.58 43.74
C ALA A 15 -2.00 -28.25 43.28
N LEU A 16 -1.54 -28.97 42.31
CA LEU A 16 -0.35 -28.68 41.55
C LEU A 16 -0.43 -27.33 40.89
N GLY A 17 0.59 -26.50 41.10
CA GLY A 17 0.75 -25.27 40.37
C GLY A 17 1.19 -25.54 38.93
N ALA A 18 0.39 -25.06 38.02
CA ALA A 18 0.79 -24.89 36.61
C ALA A 18 1.32 -23.47 36.44
N LEU A 19 2.65 -23.32 36.40
CA LEU A 19 3.29 -22.11 35.91
C LEU A 19 2.97 -21.98 34.42
N ALA A 20 2.07 -21.09 34.10
CA ALA A 20 1.92 -20.62 32.72
C ALA A 20 3.11 -19.72 32.39
N ALA A 21 4.08 -20.26 31.68
CA ALA A 21 5.14 -19.50 31.07
C ALA A 21 4.53 -18.58 29.98
N PHE A 22 4.44 -17.30 30.27
CA PHE A 22 4.21 -16.27 29.26
C PHE A 22 5.41 -16.29 28.31
N ARG A 23 5.27 -16.97 27.19
CA ARG A 23 6.14 -16.77 26.04
C ARG A 23 5.73 -15.46 25.35
N CYS A 24 6.43 -14.36 25.69
CA CYS A 24 6.55 -13.24 24.79
C CYS A 24 7.37 -13.68 23.58
N GLY A 25 6.69 -14.18 22.58
CA GLY A 25 7.20 -14.46 21.25
C GLY A 25 6.31 -13.72 20.28
N GLY A 26 6.45 -12.39 20.25
CA GLY A 26 5.87 -11.57 19.19
C GLY A 26 6.66 -11.78 17.91
N SER A 27 6.42 -12.87 17.18
CA SER A 27 6.66 -12.89 15.75
C SER A 27 5.61 -11.96 15.15
N ALA A 28 6.02 -10.79 14.70
CA ALA A 28 5.25 -10.02 13.75
C ALA A 28 5.09 -10.92 12.52
N ALA A 29 3.95 -11.61 12.43
CA ALA A 29 3.52 -12.24 11.20
C ALA A 29 3.48 -11.11 10.16
N ALA A 30 4.27 -11.25 9.10
CA ALA A 30 4.10 -10.46 7.90
C ALA A 30 2.67 -10.77 7.41
N ASP A 31 1.75 -9.83 7.60
CA ASP A 31 0.44 -9.87 6.97
C ASP A 31 0.66 -9.67 5.47
N GLY A 32 1.15 -10.72 4.81
CA GLY A 32 1.02 -10.88 3.38
C GLY A 32 -0.46 -11.13 3.12
N GLY A 33 -1.04 -10.46 2.13
CA GLY A 33 -2.44 -10.49 1.78
C GLY A 33 -2.99 -11.84 1.38
N VAL A 34 -3.00 -12.73 2.34
CA VAL A 34 -3.69 -14.01 2.27
C VAL A 34 -5.08 -13.76 2.84
N LEU A 35 -6.11 -13.94 2.03
CA LEU A 35 -7.46 -14.06 2.55
C LEU A 35 -7.45 -15.15 3.63
N SER A 36 -8.32 -15.04 4.63
CA SER A 36 -8.41 -15.94 5.80
C SER A 36 -8.52 -17.44 5.48
N ASN A 37 -8.67 -17.79 4.20
CA ASN A 37 -8.74 -19.16 3.67
C ASN A 37 -7.50 -19.58 2.85
N GLY A 38 -6.41 -18.79 2.88
CA GLY A 38 -5.19 -19.10 2.12
C GLY A 38 -5.27 -18.86 0.61
N ALA A 39 -6.34 -18.27 0.10
CA ALA A 39 -6.47 -17.96 -1.32
C ALA A 39 -5.80 -16.62 -1.65
N CYS A 40 -4.98 -16.57 -2.69
CA CYS A 40 -4.57 -15.31 -3.32
C CYS A 40 -5.64 -14.85 -4.29
N VAL A 41 -5.90 -13.57 -4.27
CA VAL A 41 -6.63 -12.92 -5.34
C VAL A 41 -5.60 -12.30 -6.29
N LEU A 42 -5.66 -12.70 -7.56
CA LEU A 42 -4.88 -12.02 -8.60
C LEU A 42 -5.39 -10.60 -8.72
N ASP A 43 -4.46 -9.65 -8.63
CA ASP A 43 -4.81 -8.26 -8.87
C ASP A 43 -5.20 -8.07 -10.32
N PRO A 44 -6.30 -7.36 -10.58
CA PRO A 44 -6.68 -7.06 -11.94
C PRO A 44 -5.64 -6.16 -12.58
N THR A 45 -5.08 -6.60 -13.70
CA THR A 45 -4.23 -5.75 -14.51
C THR A 45 -5.06 -4.65 -15.16
N VAL A 46 -4.60 -3.42 -15.01
CA VAL A 46 -5.18 -2.24 -15.67
C VAL A 46 -4.10 -1.53 -16.49
N THR A 47 -4.53 -0.60 -17.34
CA THR A 47 -3.60 0.19 -18.13
C THR A 47 -2.64 0.99 -17.24
N ARG A 48 -1.37 1.11 -17.67
CA ARG A 48 -0.37 1.98 -17.04
C ARG A 48 -0.72 3.47 -17.15
N GLY A 49 -1.66 3.80 -18.03
CA GLY A 49 -2.06 5.18 -18.30
C GLY A 49 -0.99 6.01 -19.01
N PRO A 50 -1.29 7.29 -19.30
CA PRO A 50 -0.41 8.15 -20.10
C PRO A 50 0.79 8.71 -19.34
N PHE A 51 0.84 8.52 -18.02
CA PHE A 51 1.87 9.13 -17.15
C PHE A 51 2.98 8.13 -16.73
N TRP A 52 3.01 6.95 -17.31
CA TRP A 52 4.08 6.00 -17.08
C TRP A 52 5.37 6.43 -17.79
N VAL A 53 6.46 6.51 -17.02
CA VAL A 53 7.84 6.66 -17.51
C VAL A 53 8.71 5.69 -16.73
N ASP A 54 9.59 4.95 -17.41
CA ASP A 54 10.57 4.06 -16.76
C ASP A 54 11.82 4.83 -16.37
N GLU A 55 11.74 5.53 -15.27
CA GLU A 55 12.83 6.34 -14.72
C GLU A 55 13.96 5.50 -14.12
N ARG A 56 13.73 4.22 -13.83
CA ARG A 56 14.67 3.33 -13.15
C ARG A 56 15.25 3.91 -11.86
N LEU A 57 14.47 4.65 -11.09
CA LEU A 57 14.88 5.30 -9.84
C LEU A 57 14.66 4.37 -8.65
N GLN A 58 15.72 3.71 -8.19
CA GLN A 58 15.66 2.87 -6.99
C GLN A 58 15.72 3.74 -5.72
N ARG A 59 14.58 4.01 -5.13
CA ARG A 59 14.45 4.81 -3.90
C ARG A 59 13.19 4.47 -3.13
N SER A 60 13.26 4.47 -1.80
CA SER A 60 12.09 4.28 -0.93
C SER A 60 11.36 5.60 -0.68
N ASP A 61 12.08 6.70 -0.50
CA ASP A 61 11.47 8.03 -0.40
C ASP A 61 11.34 8.64 -1.79
N VAL A 62 10.10 8.72 -2.28
CA VAL A 62 9.82 9.23 -3.62
C VAL A 62 9.37 10.68 -3.64
N ARG A 63 9.32 11.37 -2.50
CA ARG A 63 8.70 12.69 -2.38
C ARG A 63 9.46 13.80 -3.10
N SER A 64 10.77 13.70 -3.21
CA SER A 64 11.60 14.76 -3.74
C SER A 64 11.87 14.61 -5.24
N ASP A 65 12.11 15.73 -5.90
CA ASP A 65 12.73 15.75 -7.23
C ASP A 65 14.25 15.57 -7.11
N THR A 66 14.81 14.67 -7.88
CA THR A 66 16.26 14.39 -7.93
C THR A 66 16.86 14.67 -9.30
N SER A 67 16.05 15.14 -10.25
CA SER A 67 16.51 15.46 -11.62
C SER A 67 17.28 16.79 -11.71
N GLY A 68 17.20 17.63 -10.69
CA GLY A 68 17.72 19.00 -10.70
C GLY A 68 16.83 20.00 -11.47
N ARG A 69 15.65 19.58 -11.92
CA ARG A 69 14.71 20.43 -12.69
C ARG A 69 13.63 21.05 -11.84
N ALA A 70 13.48 20.60 -10.60
CA ALA A 70 12.58 21.18 -9.62
C ALA A 70 13.26 21.29 -8.25
N SER A 71 12.54 21.86 -7.27
CA SER A 71 13.02 21.90 -5.89
C SER A 71 13.31 20.50 -5.38
N PRO A 72 14.48 20.25 -4.76
CA PRO A 72 14.80 18.95 -4.15
C PRO A 72 14.03 18.72 -2.85
N ASN A 73 13.29 19.71 -2.35
CA ASN A 73 12.47 19.55 -1.17
C ASN A 73 11.34 18.55 -1.41
N PRO A 74 10.95 17.77 -0.40
CA PRO A 74 9.81 16.88 -0.51
C PRO A 74 8.55 17.64 -0.95
N ARG A 75 7.78 17.05 -1.86
CA ARG A 75 6.48 17.59 -2.25
C ARG A 75 5.59 17.71 -1.02
N PRO A 76 4.93 18.85 -0.81
CA PRO A 76 4.06 19.06 0.34
C PRO A 76 2.82 18.18 0.24
N GLY A 77 2.40 17.61 1.36
CA GLY A 77 1.22 16.76 1.44
C GLY A 77 1.17 15.94 2.73
N VAL A 78 0.07 15.28 2.96
CA VAL A 78 -0.11 14.37 4.08
C VAL A 78 0.84 13.18 3.92
N PRO A 79 1.71 12.87 4.90
CA PRO A 79 2.63 11.75 4.79
C PRO A 79 1.90 10.43 4.59
N LEU A 80 2.44 9.57 3.75
CA LEU A 80 1.90 8.24 3.47
C LEU A 80 3.04 7.22 3.41
N ALA A 81 3.02 6.27 4.35
CA ALA A 81 3.91 5.12 4.34
C ALA A 81 3.19 3.92 3.68
N LEU A 82 3.74 3.42 2.60
CA LEU A 82 3.18 2.30 1.85
C LEU A 82 4.05 1.05 1.99
N ARG A 83 3.40 -0.10 2.15
CA ARG A 83 4.01 -1.42 2.01
C ARG A 83 3.23 -2.22 0.97
N PHE A 84 3.96 -2.87 0.08
CA PHE A 84 3.41 -3.85 -0.84
C PHE A 84 3.91 -5.23 -0.44
N ALA A 85 2.98 -6.14 -0.15
CA ALA A 85 3.27 -7.54 0.11
C ALA A 85 3.00 -8.31 -1.19
N VAL A 86 4.06 -8.55 -1.96
CA VAL A 86 3.97 -9.16 -3.28
C VAL A 86 4.11 -10.67 -3.17
N SER A 87 3.18 -11.39 -3.79
CA SER A 87 3.18 -12.85 -3.85
C SER A 87 3.11 -13.33 -5.29
N SER A 88 3.75 -14.45 -5.57
CA SER A 88 3.54 -15.18 -6.81
C SER A 88 2.27 -16.02 -6.70
N PHE A 89 1.46 -16.00 -7.75
CA PHE A 89 0.31 -16.88 -7.87
C PHE A 89 0.70 -18.13 -8.66
N GLY A 90 0.72 -19.27 -7.98
CA GLY A 90 0.89 -20.61 -8.57
C GLY A 90 -0.44 -21.34 -8.74
N ALA A 91 -0.40 -22.61 -9.11
CA ALA A 91 -1.60 -23.39 -9.41
C ALA A 91 -2.57 -23.51 -8.21
N SER A 92 -2.09 -23.41 -6.97
CA SER A 92 -2.92 -23.56 -5.76
C SER A 92 -2.39 -22.82 -4.52
N THR A 93 -1.25 -22.14 -4.61
CA THR A 93 -0.61 -21.50 -3.44
C THR A 93 -0.06 -20.14 -3.80
N CYS A 94 -0.07 -19.25 -2.80
CA CYS A 94 0.65 -17.98 -2.83
C CYS A 94 1.96 -18.13 -2.09
N ALA A 95 3.03 -17.67 -2.69
CA ALA A 95 4.32 -17.57 -2.01
C ALA A 95 4.84 -16.14 -2.10
N PRO A 96 5.50 -15.62 -1.05
CA PRO A 96 6.17 -14.34 -1.13
C PRO A 96 7.09 -14.28 -2.34
N LEU A 97 7.03 -13.19 -3.10
CA LEU A 97 7.82 -13.00 -4.30
C LEU A 97 9.00 -12.07 -4.01
N ALA A 98 10.16 -12.66 -3.75
CA ALA A 98 11.40 -11.91 -3.58
C ALA A 98 11.95 -11.40 -4.91
N SER A 99 12.76 -10.34 -4.85
CA SER A 99 13.47 -9.76 -5.99
C SER A 99 12.57 -9.22 -7.10
N ALA A 100 11.29 -8.99 -6.81
CA ALA A 100 10.39 -8.30 -7.72
C ALA A 100 10.60 -6.78 -7.63
N MET A 101 10.71 -6.12 -8.77
CA MET A 101 10.73 -4.67 -8.86
C MET A 101 9.30 -4.15 -8.74
N VAL A 102 9.04 -3.34 -7.75
CA VAL A 102 7.74 -2.67 -7.53
C VAL A 102 7.92 -1.19 -7.81
N ASP A 103 7.31 -0.69 -8.86
CA ASP A 103 7.29 0.72 -9.20
C ASP A 103 6.03 1.37 -8.70
N ILE A 104 6.13 2.61 -8.22
CA ILE A 104 4.98 3.47 -7.96
C ILE A 104 5.12 4.80 -8.68
N TRP A 105 4.00 5.38 -9.11
CA TRP A 105 3.91 6.75 -9.61
C TRP A 105 2.51 7.31 -9.36
N HIS A 106 2.47 8.57 -8.97
CA HIS A 106 1.21 9.27 -8.73
C HIS A 106 1.37 10.80 -8.81
N CYS A 107 0.28 11.50 -8.84
CA CYS A 107 0.28 12.97 -8.84
C CYS A 107 0.55 13.54 -7.45
N ASP A 108 1.06 14.76 -7.40
CA ASP A 108 1.20 15.52 -6.16
C ASP A 108 -0.17 15.99 -5.62
N ALA A 109 -0.17 16.69 -4.49
CA ALA A 109 -1.38 17.22 -3.87
C ALA A 109 -2.16 18.19 -4.78
N ALA A 110 -1.50 18.80 -5.76
CA ALA A 110 -2.13 19.64 -6.77
C ALA A 110 -2.69 18.88 -7.97
N GLY A 111 -2.51 17.55 -8.04
CA GLY A 111 -2.95 16.72 -9.15
C GLY A 111 -1.95 16.68 -10.31
N ILE A 112 -0.69 17.08 -10.09
CA ILE A 112 0.34 17.17 -11.13
C ILE A 112 1.25 15.94 -11.04
N TYR A 113 1.41 15.22 -12.16
CA TYR A 113 2.43 14.20 -12.33
C TYR A 113 3.77 14.81 -12.69
N SER A 114 4.86 14.25 -12.21
CA SER A 114 6.19 14.55 -12.74
C SER A 114 6.36 14.00 -14.16
N ASP A 115 7.32 14.51 -14.86
CA ASP A 115 7.69 14.13 -16.23
C ASP A 115 6.54 14.13 -17.24
N VAL A 116 5.69 15.15 -17.14
CA VAL A 116 4.64 15.42 -18.13
C VAL A 116 5.03 16.63 -18.97
N ALA A 117 5.03 16.47 -20.27
CA ALA A 117 5.41 17.51 -21.21
C ALA A 117 4.64 18.82 -20.97
N GLY A 118 5.36 19.94 -20.98
CA GLY A 118 4.81 21.27 -20.80
C GLY A 118 4.62 21.74 -19.36
N THR A 119 4.48 20.83 -18.39
CA THR A 119 4.21 21.20 -16.98
C THR A 119 5.36 20.82 -16.04
N SER A 120 5.86 19.60 -16.17
CA SER A 120 6.81 19.00 -15.24
C SER A 120 7.84 18.13 -15.96
N GLY A 121 8.04 18.37 -17.24
CA GLY A 121 8.94 17.56 -18.08
C GLY A 121 10.35 17.45 -17.53
N GLY A 122 10.85 16.23 -17.43
CA GLY A 122 12.15 15.86 -16.89
C GLY A 122 12.26 15.94 -15.38
N GLN A 123 11.19 16.26 -14.64
CA GLN A 123 11.12 16.13 -13.19
C GLN A 123 10.76 14.68 -12.83
N ASN A 124 11.10 14.24 -11.60
CA ASN A 124 10.89 12.85 -11.22
C ASN A 124 10.31 12.63 -9.80
N PHE A 125 9.69 13.63 -9.21
CA PHE A 125 9.04 13.50 -7.91
C PHE A 125 7.89 12.49 -7.95
N LEU A 126 7.63 11.84 -6.83
CA LEU A 126 6.55 10.86 -6.61
C LEU A 126 6.57 9.69 -7.63
N ARG A 127 7.80 9.32 -8.06
CA ARG A 127 8.13 8.14 -8.86
C ARG A 127 9.30 7.40 -8.23
N GLY A 128 9.31 6.11 -8.36
CA GLY A 128 10.44 5.29 -7.97
C GLY A 128 10.06 3.83 -7.84
N TYR A 129 11.08 2.98 -7.70
CA TYR A 129 10.88 1.57 -7.43
C TYR A 129 11.66 1.10 -6.22
N GLN A 130 11.20 -0.01 -5.65
CA GLN A 130 11.90 -0.83 -4.68
C GLN A 130 11.90 -2.28 -5.14
N THR A 131 12.95 -3.02 -4.77
CA THR A 131 12.98 -4.46 -4.96
C THR A 131 12.44 -5.13 -3.70
N THR A 132 11.56 -6.11 -3.85
CA THR A 132 11.01 -6.86 -2.72
C THR A 132 12.08 -7.66 -2.00
N ASP A 133 12.01 -7.69 -0.68
CA ASP A 133 12.84 -8.52 0.18
C ASP A 133 12.46 -10.02 0.11
N ALA A 134 13.12 -10.84 0.94
CA ALA A 134 12.84 -12.28 1.02
C ALA A 134 11.40 -12.60 1.47
N GLY A 135 10.73 -11.67 2.16
CA GLY A 135 9.32 -11.76 2.53
C GLY A 135 8.36 -11.23 1.47
N GLY A 136 8.86 -10.81 0.31
CA GLY A 136 8.05 -10.22 -0.76
C GLY A 136 7.66 -8.77 -0.50
N ILE A 137 8.33 -8.05 0.40
CA ILE A 137 7.94 -6.71 0.84
C ILE A 137 8.75 -5.63 0.11
N ALA A 138 8.03 -4.64 -0.44
CA ALA A 138 8.57 -3.36 -0.90
C ALA A 138 7.91 -2.21 -0.12
N SER A 139 8.70 -1.23 0.32
CA SER A 139 8.21 -0.14 1.17
C SER A 139 8.57 1.22 0.59
N PHE A 140 7.63 2.19 0.72
CA PHE A 140 7.78 3.54 0.22
C PHE A 140 7.35 4.58 1.24
N THR A 141 8.05 5.71 1.21
CA THR A 141 7.63 6.96 1.85
C THR A 141 7.18 7.92 0.76
N THR A 142 5.93 8.36 0.84
CA THR A 142 5.34 9.27 -0.13
C THR A 142 4.37 10.25 0.55
N ILE A 143 3.50 10.88 -0.24
CA ILE A 143 2.37 11.69 0.25
C ILE A 143 1.06 11.09 -0.24
N TYR A 144 -0.02 11.41 0.45
CA TYR A 144 -1.36 11.11 -0.03
C TYR A 144 -1.56 11.76 -1.41
N PRO A 145 -2.03 11.05 -2.45
CA PRO A 145 -2.17 11.65 -3.78
C PRO A 145 -3.23 12.75 -3.80
N GLY A 146 -3.03 13.73 -4.65
CA GLY A 146 -4.08 14.65 -5.05
C GLY A 146 -5.10 13.98 -5.98
N TRP A 147 -5.92 14.81 -6.61
CA TRP A 147 -6.85 14.37 -7.65
C TRP A 147 -6.65 15.17 -8.93
N TYR A 148 -7.06 14.63 -10.06
CA TYR A 148 -7.16 15.34 -11.32
C TYR A 148 -8.44 14.92 -12.04
N PRO A 149 -8.96 15.75 -12.99
CA PRO A 149 -10.28 15.56 -13.59
C PRO A 149 -10.49 14.17 -14.21
N GLY A 150 -11.65 13.58 -13.93
CA GLY A 150 -12.08 12.32 -14.50
C GLY A 150 -11.54 11.06 -13.81
N ARG A 151 -10.75 11.20 -12.73
CA ARG A 151 -10.20 10.07 -11.99
C ARG A 151 -10.40 10.18 -10.49
N ALA A 152 -10.71 9.06 -9.87
CA ALA A 152 -10.66 8.91 -8.42
C ALA A 152 -9.21 8.98 -7.90
N VAL A 153 -9.03 9.22 -6.61
CA VAL A 153 -7.71 9.30 -5.99
C VAL A 153 -7.03 7.93 -6.05
N HIS A 154 -5.83 7.86 -6.64
CA HIS A 154 -5.13 6.60 -6.84
C HIS A 154 -3.61 6.76 -6.88
N ILE A 155 -2.91 5.64 -6.67
CA ILE A 155 -1.50 5.44 -6.96
C ILE A 155 -1.38 4.31 -7.96
N HIS A 156 -0.62 4.50 -9.02
CA HIS A 156 -0.25 3.44 -9.93
C HIS A 156 0.83 2.55 -9.30
N VAL A 157 0.73 1.27 -9.57
CA VAL A 157 1.69 0.25 -9.12
C VAL A 157 1.99 -0.69 -10.28
N LYS A 158 3.27 -0.96 -10.50
CA LYS A 158 3.72 -1.95 -11.48
C LYS A 158 4.68 -2.92 -10.81
N VAL A 159 4.45 -4.21 -10.98
CA VAL A 159 5.35 -5.27 -10.51
C VAL A 159 6.03 -5.89 -11.73
N ARG A 160 7.36 -5.99 -11.69
CA ARG A 160 8.18 -6.57 -12.76
C ARG A 160 9.15 -7.60 -12.19
N LEU A 161 9.34 -8.68 -12.94
CA LEU A 161 10.51 -9.55 -12.79
C LEU A 161 11.38 -9.39 -14.02
N LEU A 162 12.67 -9.29 -13.78
CA LEU A 162 13.68 -9.19 -14.84
C LEU A 162 14.54 -10.45 -14.83
N ASP A 163 14.99 -10.86 -15.99
CA ASP A 163 16.03 -11.86 -16.13
C ASP A 163 17.45 -11.24 -15.94
N PRO A 164 18.52 -12.04 -15.87
CA PRO A 164 19.88 -11.52 -15.74
C PRO A 164 20.33 -10.63 -16.89
N ALA A 165 19.64 -10.65 -18.02
CA ALA A 165 19.90 -9.78 -19.18
C ALA A 165 19.01 -8.52 -19.18
N ASP A 166 18.32 -8.23 -18.05
CA ASP A 166 17.44 -7.08 -17.85
C ASP A 166 16.18 -7.08 -18.72
N ASN A 167 15.78 -8.25 -19.23
CA ASN A 167 14.52 -8.39 -19.93
C ASN A 167 13.37 -8.62 -18.97
N VAL A 168 12.22 -8.01 -19.22
CA VAL A 168 11.00 -8.22 -18.43
C VAL A 168 10.44 -9.61 -18.72
N THR A 169 10.38 -10.47 -17.70
CA THR A 169 9.81 -11.82 -17.77
C THR A 169 8.42 -11.92 -17.16
N THR A 170 8.10 -10.98 -16.28
CA THR A 170 6.75 -10.83 -15.68
C THR A 170 6.48 -9.34 -15.52
N GLU A 171 5.27 -8.91 -15.91
CA GLU A 171 4.81 -7.54 -15.67
C GLU A 171 3.32 -7.55 -15.36
N ALA A 172 2.95 -6.87 -14.28
CA ALA A 172 1.56 -6.60 -13.93
C ALA A 172 1.44 -5.14 -13.50
N THR A 173 0.48 -4.42 -14.06
CA THR A 173 0.19 -3.03 -13.67
C THR A 173 -1.20 -2.96 -13.05
N THR A 174 -1.30 -2.28 -11.92
CA THR A 174 -2.55 -2.05 -11.22
C THR A 174 -2.60 -0.65 -10.60
N GLN A 175 -3.67 -0.31 -9.92
CA GLN A 175 -3.84 0.96 -9.23
C GLN A 175 -4.39 0.70 -7.84
N VAL A 176 -3.84 1.38 -6.84
CA VAL A 176 -4.38 1.43 -5.47
C VAL A 176 -5.29 2.64 -5.36
N PHE A 177 -6.49 2.40 -4.88
CA PHE A 177 -7.48 3.44 -4.62
C PHE A 177 -7.63 3.67 -3.12
N PHE A 178 -8.24 4.76 -2.74
CA PHE A 178 -8.45 5.14 -1.36
C PHE A 178 -9.94 5.30 -1.10
N ASP A 179 -10.37 4.98 0.13
CA ASP A 179 -11.75 5.21 0.54
C ASP A 179 -12.16 6.67 0.31
N ASP A 180 -13.35 6.87 -0.22
CA ASP A 180 -13.87 8.19 -0.53
C ASP A 180 -14.00 9.09 0.71
N ALA A 181 -14.37 8.51 1.86
CA ALA A 181 -14.49 9.27 3.11
C ALA A 181 -13.12 9.70 3.65
N VAL A 182 -12.09 8.85 3.51
CA VAL A 182 -10.71 9.21 3.85
C VAL A 182 -10.20 10.32 2.95
N SER A 183 -10.42 10.20 1.64
CA SER A 183 -10.06 11.24 0.67
C SER A 183 -10.75 12.57 1.02
N ASP A 184 -12.04 12.54 1.33
CA ASP A 184 -12.80 13.74 1.72
C ASP A 184 -12.23 14.36 3.02
N ALA A 185 -11.79 13.55 3.97
CA ALA A 185 -11.16 14.04 5.21
C ALA A 185 -9.83 14.74 4.91
N VAL A 186 -8.97 14.15 4.09
CA VAL A 186 -7.69 14.75 3.66
C VAL A 186 -7.93 16.07 2.94
N PHE A 187 -8.80 16.09 1.93
CA PHE A 187 -9.07 17.29 1.12
C PHE A 187 -9.76 18.41 1.88
N ARG A 188 -10.42 18.10 2.99
CA ARG A 188 -11.03 19.12 3.86
C ARG A 188 -10.06 19.68 4.88
N ALA A 189 -9.24 18.84 5.49
CA ALA A 189 -8.49 19.18 6.69
C ALA A 189 -7.04 19.62 6.44
N ALA A 190 -6.39 19.12 5.38
CA ALA A 190 -4.94 19.23 5.24
C ALA A 190 -4.52 20.17 4.11
N ALA A 191 -3.53 21.03 4.39
CA ALA A 191 -2.83 21.77 3.33
C ALA A 191 -1.85 20.82 2.58
N PRO A 192 -1.66 21.00 1.26
CA PRO A 192 -2.28 22.01 0.39
C PRO A 192 -3.60 21.57 -0.25
N TYR A 193 -4.13 20.38 0.09
CA TYR A 193 -5.34 19.80 -0.53
C TYR A 193 -6.58 20.67 -0.34
N ASN A 194 -6.74 21.28 0.84
CA ASN A 194 -7.91 22.07 1.23
C ASN A 194 -8.01 23.43 0.50
N SER A 195 -7.00 23.81 -0.25
CA SER A 195 -7.03 24.99 -1.12
C SER A 195 -7.60 24.70 -2.52
N ARG A 196 -7.89 23.44 -2.82
CA ARG A 196 -8.40 22.99 -4.12
C ARG A 196 -9.92 22.87 -4.13
N PRO A 197 -10.56 22.98 -5.32
CA PRO A 197 -11.97 22.62 -5.47
C PRO A 197 -12.25 21.18 -5.01
N ALA A 198 -13.51 20.87 -4.74
CA ALA A 198 -13.94 19.50 -4.50
C ALA A 198 -13.59 18.63 -5.72
N ARG A 199 -13.15 17.39 -5.47
CA ARG A 199 -12.87 16.43 -6.54
C ARG A 199 -14.13 16.10 -7.32
N ASP A 200 -13.98 15.96 -8.63
CA ASP A 200 -15.09 15.71 -9.54
C ASP A 200 -15.45 14.22 -9.68
N THR A 201 -14.52 13.33 -9.36
CA THR A 201 -14.70 11.89 -9.56
C THR A 201 -14.48 11.13 -8.25
N ARG A 202 -15.46 10.33 -7.90
CA ARG A 202 -15.43 9.37 -6.79
C ARG A 202 -15.16 7.97 -7.30
N ASN A 203 -14.80 7.05 -6.40
CA ASN A 203 -14.48 5.67 -6.76
C ASN A 203 -15.53 5.03 -7.66
N ALA A 204 -16.81 5.13 -7.30
CA ALA A 204 -17.89 4.51 -8.05
C ALA A 204 -18.07 5.08 -9.48
N ALA A 205 -17.57 6.28 -9.75
CA ALA A 205 -17.63 6.93 -11.07
C ALA A 205 -16.34 6.76 -11.89
N ASP A 206 -15.27 6.18 -11.31
CA ASP A 206 -14.01 5.93 -12.01
C ASP A 206 -14.09 4.61 -12.80
N GLY A 207 -13.94 4.67 -14.11
CA GLY A 207 -14.03 3.51 -14.99
C GLY A 207 -12.97 2.43 -14.74
N LEU A 208 -11.87 2.75 -14.07
CA LEU A 208 -10.82 1.78 -13.71
C LEU A 208 -10.98 1.21 -12.32
N TYR A 209 -11.75 1.86 -11.45
CA TYR A 209 -12.07 1.31 -10.12
C TYR A 209 -12.97 0.06 -10.26
N GLY A 210 -14.01 0.11 -11.11
CA GLY A 210 -14.78 -1.04 -11.57
C GLY A 210 -15.45 -1.91 -10.50
N GLY A 211 -15.73 -1.37 -9.31
CA GLY A 211 -16.27 -2.17 -8.19
C GLY A 211 -15.28 -3.21 -7.64
N ARG A 212 -14.03 -3.14 -8.02
CA ARG A 212 -12.98 -4.08 -7.61
C ARG A 212 -12.56 -3.77 -6.18
N THR A 213 -12.94 -4.64 -5.28
CA THR A 213 -12.61 -4.59 -3.85
C THR A 213 -11.11 -4.70 -3.54
N VAL A 214 -10.30 -4.93 -4.55
CA VAL A 214 -8.95 -5.46 -4.40
C VAL A 214 -7.94 -4.43 -3.91
N LEU A 215 -8.22 -3.14 -4.01
CA LEU A 215 -7.19 -2.14 -3.76
C LEU A 215 -7.68 -0.91 -3.00
N LEU A 216 -8.71 -1.08 -2.17
CA LEU A 216 -9.00 -0.09 -1.15
C LEU A 216 -8.01 -0.25 -0.01
N ALA A 217 -7.19 0.76 0.16
CA ALA A 217 -6.28 0.83 1.29
C ALA A 217 -7.03 0.79 2.62
N SER A 218 -6.75 -0.20 3.44
CA SER A 218 -7.01 -0.08 4.86
C SER A 218 -5.95 0.84 5.46
N LEU A 219 -6.24 2.15 5.46
CA LEU A 219 -5.33 3.15 6.01
C LEU A 219 -5.42 3.18 7.53
N GLN A 220 -4.25 3.24 8.17
CA GLN A 220 -4.11 3.56 9.58
C GLN A 220 -3.56 4.97 9.72
N GLY A 221 -4.15 5.80 10.58
CA GLY A 221 -3.73 7.18 10.80
C GLY A 221 -4.82 8.20 10.49
N ASP A 222 -4.43 9.44 10.35
CA ASP A 222 -5.31 10.58 10.12
C ASP A 222 -4.61 11.67 9.27
N PRO A 223 -5.36 12.71 8.79
CA PRO A 223 -4.77 13.77 7.97
C PRO A 223 -3.70 14.62 8.68
N ALA A 224 -3.67 14.67 10.01
CA ALA A 224 -2.73 15.51 10.76
C ALA A 224 -1.40 14.77 10.99
N THR A 225 -1.44 13.49 11.24
CA THR A 225 -0.28 12.66 11.57
C THR A 225 0.26 11.86 10.38
N GLY A 226 -0.53 11.76 9.31
CA GLY A 226 -0.22 10.93 8.15
C GLY A 226 -0.85 9.54 8.23
N TYR A 227 -0.66 8.77 7.18
CA TYR A 227 -1.23 7.44 7.03
C TYR A 227 -0.17 6.37 6.77
N SER A 228 -0.51 5.14 7.11
CA SER A 228 0.21 3.96 6.66
C SER A 228 -0.77 2.92 6.10
N ALA A 229 -0.31 2.15 5.13
CA ALA A 229 -1.10 1.06 4.55
C ALA A 229 -0.20 -0.07 4.08
N THR A 230 -0.72 -1.29 4.13
CA THR A 230 -0.12 -2.46 3.49
C THR A 230 -1.09 -2.98 2.43
N PHE A 231 -0.57 -3.17 1.21
CA PHE A 231 -1.33 -3.70 0.08
C PHE A 231 -0.80 -5.09 -0.28
N PRO A 232 -1.64 -6.11 -0.23
CA PRO A 232 -1.30 -7.40 -0.83
C PRO A 232 -1.40 -7.27 -2.36
N LEU A 233 -0.40 -7.80 -3.07
CA LEU A 233 -0.40 -7.90 -4.53
C LEU A 233 -0.07 -9.33 -4.92
N ALA A 234 -0.88 -9.95 -5.77
CA ALA A 234 -0.57 -11.26 -6.32
C ALA A 234 -0.35 -11.19 -7.83
N VAL A 235 0.77 -11.72 -8.31
CA VAL A 235 1.11 -11.70 -9.72
C VAL A 235 1.32 -13.12 -10.26
N ARG A 236 0.92 -13.33 -11.51
CA ARG A 236 1.17 -14.59 -12.22
C ARG A 236 2.53 -14.53 -12.92
N ILE A 237 3.43 -15.42 -12.52
CA ILE A 237 4.77 -15.50 -13.10
C ILE A 237 4.69 -15.87 -14.58
N GLY A 238 5.55 -15.24 -15.40
CA GLY A 238 5.62 -15.47 -16.84
C GLY A 238 4.55 -14.76 -17.67
N GLN A 239 3.69 -13.96 -17.04
CA GLN A 239 2.73 -13.14 -17.74
C GLN A 239 3.27 -11.70 -17.87
N VAL A 240 3.40 -11.23 -19.10
CA VAL A 240 3.76 -9.84 -19.39
C VAL A 240 2.51 -9.15 -19.92
N ASN A 241 1.94 -8.29 -19.10
CA ASN A 241 0.79 -7.48 -19.46
C ASN A 241 1.27 -6.07 -19.80
N ALA A 242 1.66 -5.86 -21.04
CA ALA A 242 1.91 -4.52 -21.56
C ALA A 242 0.56 -3.79 -21.66
N GLY A 243 0.24 -2.98 -20.62
CA GLY A 243 -0.94 -2.12 -20.60
C GLY A 243 -0.75 -0.87 -21.48
#